data_c7a7565d65b26633de655ca24b336f1c
#
_entry.id   c7a7565d65b26633de655ca24b336f1c
#
_cell.length_a   1.000
_cell.length_b   1.000
_cell.length_c   1.000
_cell.angle_alpha   90.00
_cell.angle_beta   90.00
_cell.angle_gamma   90.00
#
_symmetry.space_group_name_H-M   'P 1'
#
loop_
_entity.id
_entity.type
_entity.pdbx_description
1 polymer ?
#
loop_
_entity_poly.entity_id
_entity_poly.type
_entity_poly.pdbx_seq_one_letter_code
_entity_poly.pdbx_strand_id
1 'polypeptide(L)'
;ALAGGQFLILVGDVSTFVPFGLVTILVSLALVPVALTRLREPTPIETPALGLRHLISISPLGVAGAFFSGLVYSAFWGMGPVFASGIGLDKMGVATFMAATILGGALLQVPIGHLSDHHDRRTVLAWVGVAGSILALVLFAATFLGRGAIVVAGFLYGGVMFTVYGLSVAHMNDHLHEGGVLEATQALLLVGGGGAVG
;
A
#
# COMPACT_ATOMS: atom_id res chain seq x y z
N ALA A 1 -12.73 -6.01 -0.79
CA ALA A 1 -12.48 -7.14 0.13
C ALA A 1 -11.74 -6.68 1.39
N LEU A 2 -10.55 -6.05 1.29
CA LEU A 2 -9.74 -5.66 2.46
C LEU A 2 -10.47 -4.70 3.42
N ALA A 3 -11.09 -3.63 2.92
CA ALA A 3 -11.83 -2.68 3.75
C ALA A 3 -13.02 -3.33 4.45
N GLY A 4 -13.75 -4.22 3.75
CA GLY A 4 -14.85 -4.99 4.33
C GLY A 4 -14.37 -5.99 5.39
N GLY A 5 -13.18 -6.56 5.21
CA GLY A 5 -12.56 -7.47 6.17
C GLY A 5 -12.34 -6.84 7.55
N GLN A 6 -12.11 -5.52 7.62
CA GLN A 6 -11.95 -4.83 8.90
C GLN A 6 -13.23 -4.90 9.77
N PHE A 7 -14.40 -4.99 9.15
CA PHE A 7 -15.66 -5.12 9.87
C PHE A 7 -15.96 -6.54 10.34
N LEU A 8 -15.26 -7.56 9.84
CA LEU A 8 -15.40 -8.92 10.33
C LEU A 8 -14.98 -9.08 11.81
N ILE A 9 -14.09 -8.19 12.30
CA ILE A 9 -13.71 -8.09 13.70
C ILE A 9 -14.92 -7.83 14.62
N LEU A 10 -15.99 -7.25 14.06
CA LEU A 10 -17.21 -6.91 14.80
C LEU A 10 -18.18 -8.09 14.88
N VAL A 11 -18.10 -9.03 13.96
CA VAL A 11 -19.03 -10.17 13.83
C VAL A 11 -18.58 -11.37 14.64
N GLY A 12 -17.28 -11.45 14.98
CA GLY A 12 -16.71 -12.57 15.70
C GLY A 12 -15.89 -12.15 16.92
N ASP A 13 -15.92 -12.95 17.96
CA ASP A 13 -14.96 -12.85 19.03
C ASP A 13 -13.58 -13.27 18.49
N VAL A 14 -12.59 -12.37 18.59
CA VAL A 14 -11.20 -12.63 18.13
C VAL A 14 -10.53 -13.78 18.86
N SER A 15 -11.10 -14.24 19.98
CA SER A 15 -10.67 -15.44 20.69
C SER A 15 -11.15 -16.73 20.02
N THR A 16 -12.09 -16.64 19.05
CA THR A 16 -12.64 -17.78 18.33
C THR A 16 -12.00 -17.94 16.95
N PHE A 17 -12.12 -19.13 16.37
CA PHE A 17 -11.62 -19.41 15.01
C PHE A 17 -12.47 -18.77 13.91
N VAL A 18 -13.67 -18.27 14.22
CA VAL A 18 -14.64 -17.77 13.24
C VAL A 18 -14.11 -16.65 12.35
N PRO A 19 -13.50 -15.54 12.87
CA PRO A 19 -12.97 -14.48 12.02
C PRO A 19 -11.88 -14.97 11.07
N PHE A 20 -11.00 -15.85 11.53
CA PHE A 20 -9.92 -16.41 10.71
C PHE A 20 -10.47 -17.33 9.60
N GLY A 21 -11.47 -18.17 9.93
CA GLY A 21 -12.16 -19.01 8.96
C GLY A 21 -12.84 -18.18 7.86
N LEU A 22 -13.54 -17.11 8.23
CA LEU A 22 -14.18 -16.20 7.26
C LEU A 22 -13.18 -15.51 6.34
N VAL A 23 -12.06 -15.02 6.87
CA VAL A 23 -11.00 -14.43 6.06
C VAL A 23 -10.42 -15.45 5.08
N THR A 24 -10.16 -16.67 5.54
CA THR A 24 -9.65 -17.75 4.68
C THR A 24 -10.62 -18.10 3.56
N ILE A 25 -11.92 -18.19 3.84
CA ILE A 25 -12.96 -18.44 2.83
C ILE A 25 -13.00 -17.29 1.82
N LEU A 26 -12.99 -16.02 2.26
CA LEU A 26 -13.04 -14.85 1.37
C LEU A 26 -11.81 -14.76 0.47
N VAL A 27 -10.62 -15.05 1.00
CA VAL A 27 -9.38 -15.08 0.22
C VAL A 27 -9.42 -16.23 -0.80
N SER A 28 -9.89 -17.41 -0.41
CA SER A 28 -10.03 -18.55 -1.32
C SER A 28 -11.06 -18.27 -2.44
N LEU A 29 -12.18 -17.64 -2.12
CA LEU A 29 -13.18 -17.23 -3.11
C LEU A 29 -12.62 -16.17 -4.07
N ALA A 30 -11.75 -15.27 -3.62
CA ALA A 30 -11.11 -14.27 -4.47
C ALA A 30 -10.16 -14.90 -5.52
N LEU A 31 -9.66 -16.11 -5.29
CA LEU A 31 -8.83 -16.85 -6.26
C LEU A 31 -9.67 -17.53 -7.36
N VAL A 32 -10.97 -17.78 -7.13
CA VAL A 32 -11.84 -18.49 -8.06
C VAL A 32 -11.90 -17.81 -9.43
N PRO A 33 -12.15 -16.48 -9.57
CA PRO A 33 -12.19 -15.86 -10.89
C PRO A 33 -10.84 -15.92 -11.60
N VAL A 34 -9.73 -15.87 -10.86
CA VAL A 34 -8.38 -16.01 -11.44
C VAL A 34 -8.16 -17.44 -11.95
N ALA A 35 -8.54 -18.45 -11.15
CA ALA A 35 -8.42 -19.86 -11.53
C ALA A 35 -9.32 -20.24 -12.73
N LEU A 36 -10.47 -19.58 -12.89
CA LEU A 36 -11.38 -19.79 -14.03
C LEU A 36 -10.94 -19.07 -15.30
N THR A 37 -10.02 -18.10 -15.19
CA THR A 37 -9.49 -17.37 -16.35
C THR A 37 -8.40 -18.20 -17.02
N ARG A 38 -8.62 -18.59 -18.27
CA ARG A 38 -7.59 -19.28 -19.09
C ARG A 38 -6.52 -18.26 -19.51
N LEU A 39 -5.52 -18.07 -18.70
CA LEU A 39 -4.33 -17.31 -19.06
C LEU A 39 -3.36 -18.25 -19.79
N ARG A 40 -2.78 -17.78 -20.90
CA ARG A 40 -1.61 -18.45 -21.47
C ARG A 40 -0.47 -18.36 -20.46
N GLU A 41 0.16 -19.48 -20.16
CA GLU A 41 1.38 -19.46 -19.37
C GLU A 41 2.40 -18.56 -20.06
N PRO A 42 2.93 -17.53 -19.38
CA PRO A 42 4.02 -16.75 -19.92
C PRO A 42 5.22 -17.69 -20.14
N THR A 43 5.83 -17.63 -21.31
CA THR A 43 7.09 -18.35 -21.57
C THR A 43 8.11 -17.89 -20.53
N PRO A 44 8.80 -18.83 -19.84
CA PRO A 44 9.85 -18.45 -18.90
C PRO A 44 10.92 -17.62 -19.65
N ILE A 45 11.05 -16.37 -19.33
CA ILE A 45 12.12 -15.53 -19.83
C ILE A 45 13.28 -15.75 -18.86
N GLU A 46 14.36 -16.37 -19.34
CA GLU A 46 15.61 -16.44 -18.59
C GLU A 46 16.23 -15.05 -18.55
N THR A 47 15.91 -14.32 -17.52
CA THR A 47 16.40 -12.96 -17.31
C THR A 47 17.47 -12.99 -16.21
N PRO A 48 18.66 -12.40 -16.44
CA PRO A 48 19.66 -12.28 -15.41
C PRO A 48 19.12 -11.37 -14.29
N ALA A 49 19.16 -11.83 -13.04
CA ALA A 49 18.68 -11.05 -11.91
C ALA A 49 19.43 -9.70 -11.82
N LEU A 50 18.70 -8.61 -12.02
CA LEU A 50 19.26 -7.27 -11.85
C LEU A 50 19.65 -7.05 -10.39
N GLY A 51 20.94 -6.91 -10.11
CA GLY A 51 21.41 -6.62 -8.76
C GLY A 51 20.91 -5.25 -8.27
N LEU A 52 20.66 -5.12 -6.96
CA LEU A 52 20.21 -3.87 -6.33
C LEU A 52 21.09 -2.66 -6.68
N ARG A 53 22.42 -2.86 -6.79
CA ARG A 53 23.34 -1.79 -7.20
C ARG A 53 23.07 -1.28 -8.60
N HIS A 54 22.66 -2.14 -9.51
CA HIS A 54 22.31 -1.76 -10.87
C HIS A 54 21.00 -0.96 -10.89
N LEU A 55 20.00 -1.35 -10.12
CA LEU A 55 18.74 -0.60 -9.99
C LEU A 55 18.95 0.79 -9.38
N ILE A 56 19.83 0.91 -8.36
CA ILE A 56 20.19 2.21 -7.78
C ILE A 56 20.89 3.09 -8.82
N SER A 57 21.70 2.53 -9.71
CA SER A 57 22.36 3.30 -10.78
C SER A 57 21.39 3.78 -11.87
N ILE A 58 20.31 3.03 -12.12
CA ILE A 58 19.25 3.40 -13.08
C ILE A 58 18.33 4.47 -12.49
N SER A 59 17.78 4.22 -11.31
CA SER A 59 16.83 5.13 -10.66
C SER A 59 16.94 5.06 -9.13
N PRO A 60 17.82 5.86 -8.52
CA PRO A 60 17.94 5.92 -7.07
C PRO A 60 16.62 6.37 -6.40
N LEU A 61 15.85 7.23 -7.08
CA LEU A 61 14.57 7.71 -6.57
C LEU A 61 13.51 6.59 -6.55
N GLY A 62 13.44 5.74 -7.58
CA GLY A 62 12.53 4.59 -7.62
C GLY A 62 12.83 3.58 -6.52
N VAL A 63 14.11 3.27 -6.30
CA VAL A 63 14.55 2.36 -5.22
C VAL A 63 14.25 2.95 -3.84
N ALA A 64 14.61 4.21 -3.62
CA ALA A 64 14.32 4.89 -2.34
C ALA A 64 12.81 4.96 -2.06
N GLY A 65 12.00 5.32 -3.06
CA GLY A 65 10.55 5.38 -2.93
C GLY A 65 9.93 4.02 -2.59
N ALA A 66 10.39 2.93 -3.23
CA ALA A 66 9.95 1.57 -2.92
C ALA A 66 10.33 1.16 -1.49
N PHE A 67 11.54 1.48 -1.05
CA PHE A 67 12.01 1.19 0.30
C PHE A 67 11.21 1.94 1.37
N PHE A 68 11.07 3.26 1.22
CA PHE A 68 10.31 4.07 2.17
C PHE A 68 8.82 3.73 2.18
N SER A 69 8.23 3.37 1.03
CA SER A 69 6.84 2.87 1.00
C SER A 69 6.68 1.58 1.80
N GLY A 70 7.65 0.66 1.73
CA GLY A 70 7.66 -0.56 2.54
C GLY A 70 7.68 -0.27 4.04
N LEU A 71 8.52 0.67 4.49
CA LEU A 71 8.56 1.10 5.89
C LEU A 71 7.22 1.69 6.35
N VAL A 72 6.63 2.57 5.53
CA VAL A 72 5.33 3.20 5.85
C VAL A 72 4.21 2.16 5.89
N TYR A 73 4.20 1.20 4.96
CA TYR A 73 3.23 0.09 4.96
C TYR A 73 3.37 -0.77 6.22
N SER A 74 4.60 -1.13 6.57
CA SER A 74 4.89 -1.92 7.76
C SER A 74 4.42 -1.21 9.03
N ALA A 75 4.71 0.08 9.15
CA ALA A 75 4.26 0.91 10.26
C ALA A 75 2.73 0.99 10.33
N PHE A 76 2.05 1.19 9.20
CA PHE A 76 0.59 1.27 9.15
C PHE A 76 -0.06 -0.06 9.55
N TRP A 77 0.37 -1.18 8.94
CA TRP A 77 -0.24 -2.48 9.23
C TRP A 77 0.08 -2.99 10.64
N GLY A 78 1.30 -2.74 11.13
CA GLY A 78 1.73 -3.15 12.46
C GLY A 78 1.20 -2.26 13.57
N MET A 79 1.26 -0.94 13.39
CA MET A 79 0.98 0.03 14.45
C MET A 79 -0.35 0.78 14.27
N GLY A 80 -0.98 0.76 13.09
CA GLY A 80 -2.23 1.48 12.84
C GLY A 80 -3.37 1.11 13.79
N PRO A 81 -3.68 -0.18 14.02
CA PRO A 81 -4.68 -0.59 15.00
C PRO A 81 -4.29 -0.21 16.44
N VAL A 82 -3.00 -0.31 16.78
CA VAL A 82 -2.47 0.05 18.12
C VAL A 82 -2.60 1.56 18.33
N PHE A 83 -2.22 2.38 17.35
CA PHE A 83 -2.43 3.82 17.38
C PHE A 83 -3.90 4.17 17.58
N ALA A 84 -4.79 3.60 16.78
CA ALA A 84 -6.22 3.87 16.83
C ALA A 84 -6.83 3.50 18.20
N SER A 85 -6.45 2.36 18.77
CA SER A 85 -6.87 1.97 20.12
C SER A 85 -6.24 2.85 21.21
N GLY A 86 -4.97 3.22 21.06
CA GLY A 86 -4.23 4.07 22.00
C GLY A 86 -4.80 5.48 22.15
N ILE A 87 -5.43 6.03 21.10
CA ILE A 87 -6.16 7.32 21.14
C ILE A 87 -7.62 7.17 21.61
N GLY A 88 -7.99 6.00 22.14
CA GLY A 88 -9.30 5.75 22.73
C GLY A 88 -10.43 5.38 21.77
N LEU A 89 -10.11 4.98 20.52
CA LEU A 89 -11.14 4.43 19.62
C LEU A 89 -11.55 3.03 20.07
N ASP A 90 -12.85 2.81 20.12
CA ASP A 90 -13.44 1.48 20.34
C ASP A 90 -13.20 0.54 19.14
N LYS A 91 -13.53 -0.73 19.25
CA LYS A 91 -13.35 -1.72 18.17
C LYS A 91 -13.94 -1.25 16.83
N MET A 92 -15.14 -0.66 16.86
CA MET A 92 -15.78 -0.10 15.66
C MET A 92 -14.98 1.09 15.11
N GLY A 93 -14.46 1.95 15.96
CA GLY A 93 -13.63 3.09 15.58
C GLY A 93 -12.32 2.66 14.90
N VAL A 94 -11.64 1.66 15.47
CA VAL A 94 -10.44 1.08 14.86
C VAL A 94 -10.76 0.51 13.48
N ALA A 95 -11.80 -0.33 13.38
CA ALA A 95 -12.21 -0.92 12.10
C ALA A 95 -12.57 0.15 11.06
N THR A 96 -13.29 1.20 11.47
CA THR A 96 -13.66 2.32 10.59
C THR A 96 -12.44 3.11 10.12
N PHE A 97 -11.49 3.41 11.01
CA PHE A 97 -10.24 4.09 10.66
C PHE A 97 -9.43 3.28 9.65
N MET A 98 -9.21 1.99 9.92
CA MET A 98 -8.48 1.09 9.01
C MET A 98 -9.18 0.96 7.65
N ALA A 99 -10.51 0.75 7.66
CA ALA A 99 -11.29 0.67 6.42
C ALA A 99 -11.24 1.97 5.62
N ALA A 100 -11.37 3.13 6.26
CA ALA A 100 -11.29 4.43 5.61
C ALA A 100 -9.92 4.66 4.97
N THR A 101 -8.84 4.31 5.67
CA THR A 101 -7.48 4.43 5.14
C THR A 101 -7.26 3.55 3.91
N ILE A 102 -7.74 2.30 3.96
CA ILE A 102 -7.66 1.37 2.81
C ILE A 102 -8.51 1.87 1.64
N LEU A 103 -9.72 2.38 1.90
CA LEU A 103 -10.59 2.95 0.87
C LEU A 103 -9.99 4.19 0.24
N GLY A 104 -9.38 5.06 1.06
CA GLY A 104 -8.63 6.23 0.59
C GLY A 104 -7.53 5.81 -0.40
N GLY A 105 -6.75 4.77 -0.04
CA GLY A 105 -5.76 4.17 -0.93
C GLY A 105 -6.36 3.69 -2.25
N ALA A 106 -7.43 2.91 -2.18
CA ALA A 106 -8.08 2.34 -3.36
C ALA A 106 -8.67 3.42 -4.30
N LEU A 107 -9.24 4.47 -3.75
CA LEU A 107 -9.92 5.51 -4.53
C LEU A 107 -8.97 6.60 -5.03
N LEU A 108 -8.04 7.08 -4.18
CA LEU A 108 -7.20 8.22 -4.52
C LEU A 108 -5.96 7.82 -5.36
N GLN A 109 -5.54 6.54 -5.32
CA GLN A 109 -4.43 6.09 -6.18
C GLN A 109 -4.76 6.24 -7.69
N VAL A 110 -6.03 6.12 -8.09
CA VAL A 110 -6.43 6.25 -9.49
C VAL A 110 -6.21 7.68 -10.00
N PRO A 111 -6.77 8.74 -9.39
CA PRO A 111 -6.53 10.11 -9.83
C PRO A 111 -5.07 10.55 -9.69
N ILE A 112 -4.36 10.11 -8.64
CA ILE A 112 -2.94 10.44 -8.47
C ILE A 112 -2.09 9.72 -9.54
N GLY A 113 -2.39 8.46 -9.85
CA GLY A 113 -1.76 7.72 -10.94
C GLY A 113 -1.98 8.42 -12.29
N HIS A 114 -3.21 8.79 -12.61
CA HIS A 114 -3.54 9.56 -13.81
C HIS A 114 -2.78 10.89 -13.89
N LEU A 115 -2.66 11.61 -12.77
CA LEU A 115 -1.86 12.84 -12.71
C LEU A 115 -0.40 12.55 -13.05
N SER A 116 0.15 11.47 -12.54
CA SER A 116 1.54 11.05 -12.81
C SER A 116 1.78 10.64 -14.25
N ASP A 117 0.79 10.09 -14.95
CA ASP A 117 0.93 9.70 -16.35
C ASP A 117 0.99 10.90 -17.29
N HIS A 118 0.51 12.08 -16.87
CA HIS A 118 0.48 13.31 -17.67
C HIS A 118 1.53 14.35 -17.24
N HIS A 119 2.26 14.09 -16.17
CA HIS A 119 3.28 15.00 -15.62
C HIS A 119 4.60 14.27 -15.39
N ASP A 120 5.65 15.01 -15.15
CA ASP A 120 6.93 14.42 -14.74
C ASP A 120 6.77 13.60 -13.45
N ARG A 121 6.94 12.28 -13.55
CA ARG A 121 6.76 11.33 -12.44
C ARG A 121 7.63 11.64 -11.24
N ARG A 122 8.83 12.16 -11.46
CA ARG A 122 9.73 12.57 -10.38
C ARG A 122 9.11 13.69 -9.54
N THR A 123 8.57 14.68 -10.23
CA THR A 123 7.89 15.83 -9.58
C THR A 123 6.64 15.38 -8.85
N VAL A 124 5.81 14.52 -9.44
CA VAL A 124 4.62 13.98 -8.79
C VAL A 124 4.99 13.15 -7.56
N LEU A 125 6.02 12.29 -7.65
CA LEU A 125 6.48 11.50 -6.51
C LEU A 125 6.98 12.39 -5.36
N ALA A 126 7.68 13.49 -5.66
CA ALA A 126 8.10 14.45 -4.65
C ALA A 126 6.89 15.13 -3.97
N TRP A 127 5.89 15.58 -4.75
CA TRP A 127 4.67 16.16 -4.21
C TRP A 127 3.86 15.18 -3.36
N VAL A 128 3.77 13.93 -3.78
CA VAL A 128 3.11 12.85 -3.01
C VAL A 128 3.85 12.61 -1.69
N GLY A 129 5.20 12.64 -1.69
CA GLY A 129 6.00 12.54 -0.47
C GLY A 129 5.77 13.71 0.50
N VAL A 130 5.74 14.94 -0.01
CA VAL A 130 5.43 16.14 0.79
C VAL A 130 3.99 16.08 1.32
N ALA A 131 3.02 15.75 0.47
CA ALA A 131 1.63 15.59 0.87
C ALA A 131 1.46 14.50 1.95
N GLY A 132 2.16 13.38 1.82
CA GLY A 132 2.17 12.31 2.83
C GLY A 132 2.69 12.79 4.18
N SER A 133 3.77 13.58 4.19
CA SER A 133 4.32 14.17 5.42
C SER A 133 3.35 15.14 6.07
N ILE A 134 2.71 16.00 5.29
CA ILE A 134 1.69 16.94 5.79
C ILE A 134 0.48 16.17 6.33
N LEU A 135 -0.01 15.16 5.59
CA LEU A 135 -1.16 14.35 6.01
C LEU A 135 -0.88 13.52 7.26
N ALA A 136 0.36 13.09 7.49
CA ALA A 136 0.76 12.45 8.74
C ALA A 136 0.63 13.42 9.93
N LEU A 137 1.04 14.69 9.76
CA LEU A 137 0.86 15.74 10.77
C LEU A 137 -0.62 16.07 10.97
N VAL A 138 -1.41 16.14 9.88
CA VAL A 138 -2.87 16.33 9.95
C VAL A 138 -3.54 15.18 10.69
N LEU A 139 -3.12 13.94 10.43
CA LEU A 139 -3.65 12.76 11.14
C LEU A 139 -3.34 12.85 12.64
N PHE A 140 -2.12 13.28 13.00
CA PHE A 140 -1.78 13.53 14.40
C PHE A 140 -2.65 14.65 14.99
N ALA A 141 -2.80 15.78 14.32
CA ALA A 141 -3.65 16.87 14.79
C ALA A 141 -5.14 16.46 14.90
N ALA A 142 -5.62 15.58 14.02
CA ALA A 142 -6.99 15.07 14.04
C ALA A 142 -7.32 14.29 15.33
N THR A 143 -6.32 13.77 16.05
CA THR A 143 -6.53 13.11 17.35
C THR A 143 -7.14 14.04 18.39
N PHE A 144 -6.92 15.35 18.28
CA PHE A 144 -7.47 16.37 19.17
C PHE A 144 -8.85 16.87 18.73
N LEU A 145 -9.28 16.59 17.49
CA LEU A 145 -10.54 17.08 16.92
C LEU A 145 -11.68 16.04 17.00
N GLY A 146 -11.35 14.79 17.30
CA GLY A 146 -12.32 13.72 17.49
C GLY A 146 -12.40 12.71 16.36
N ARG A 147 -13.26 11.70 16.56
CA ARG A 147 -13.35 10.49 15.72
C ARG A 147 -13.56 10.77 14.22
N GLY A 148 -14.43 11.71 13.88
CA GLY A 148 -14.72 12.04 12.47
C GLY A 148 -13.49 12.59 11.74
N ALA A 149 -12.72 13.48 12.41
CA ALA A 149 -11.49 14.05 11.85
C ALA A 149 -10.43 12.98 11.61
N ILE A 150 -10.28 12.03 12.54
CA ILE A 150 -9.33 10.91 12.42
C ILE A 150 -9.66 10.04 11.20
N VAL A 151 -10.93 9.72 10.99
CA VAL A 151 -11.39 8.90 9.85
C VAL A 151 -11.13 9.60 8.52
N VAL A 152 -11.44 10.91 8.43
CA VAL A 152 -11.19 11.70 7.21
C VAL A 152 -9.69 11.84 6.95
N ALA A 153 -8.92 12.18 7.97
CA ALA A 153 -7.46 12.29 7.86
C ALA A 153 -6.82 10.95 7.47
N GLY A 154 -7.29 9.83 8.05
CA GLY A 154 -6.87 8.48 7.69
C GLY A 154 -7.18 8.15 6.23
N PHE A 155 -8.36 8.49 5.73
CA PHE A 155 -8.74 8.32 4.33
C PHE A 155 -7.78 9.06 3.38
N LEU A 156 -7.50 10.33 3.64
CA LEU A 156 -6.60 11.13 2.82
C LEU A 156 -5.15 10.61 2.90
N TYR A 157 -4.69 10.28 4.10
CA TYR A 157 -3.36 9.72 4.31
C TYR A 157 -3.18 8.39 3.57
N GLY A 158 -4.18 7.51 3.64
CA GLY A 158 -4.17 6.24 2.91
C GLY A 158 -4.05 6.43 1.40
N GLY A 159 -4.75 7.42 0.84
CA GLY A 159 -4.68 7.74 -0.58
C GLY A 159 -3.26 8.05 -1.06
N VAL A 160 -2.51 8.80 -0.26
CA VAL A 160 -1.13 9.15 -0.56
C VAL A 160 -0.19 7.97 -0.28
N MET A 161 -0.31 7.36 0.89
CA MET A 161 0.54 6.26 1.34
C MET A 161 0.55 5.09 0.34
N PHE A 162 -0.65 4.62 -0.08
CA PHE A 162 -0.75 3.48 -1.01
C PHE A 162 -0.30 3.79 -2.43
N THR A 163 -0.19 5.07 -2.80
CA THR A 163 0.21 5.49 -4.15
C THR A 163 1.74 5.51 -4.33
N VAL A 164 2.51 5.79 -3.27
CA VAL A 164 3.98 5.97 -3.34
C VAL A 164 4.67 4.78 -4.00
N TYR A 165 4.33 3.55 -3.61
CA TYR A 165 4.95 2.34 -4.16
C TYR A 165 4.70 2.22 -5.67
N GLY A 166 3.44 2.35 -6.08
CA GLY A 166 3.06 2.27 -7.49
C GLY A 166 3.77 3.30 -8.36
N LEU A 167 3.87 4.55 -7.88
CA LEU A 167 4.60 5.62 -8.57
C LEU A 167 6.10 5.34 -8.64
N SER A 168 6.69 4.78 -7.59
CA SER A 168 8.12 4.43 -7.54
C SER A 168 8.46 3.33 -8.54
N VAL A 169 7.61 2.30 -8.64
CA VAL A 169 7.74 1.23 -9.65
C VAL A 169 7.55 1.78 -11.05
N ALA A 170 6.53 2.62 -11.27
CA ALA A 170 6.27 3.23 -12.56
C ALA A 170 7.46 4.13 -13.01
N HIS A 171 8.00 4.94 -12.09
CA HIS A 171 9.18 5.77 -12.35
C HIS A 171 10.42 4.93 -12.70
N MET A 172 10.63 3.79 -12.02
CA MET A 172 11.70 2.86 -12.37
C MET A 172 11.50 2.29 -13.77
N ASN A 173 10.29 1.86 -14.09
CA ASN A 173 9.98 1.23 -15.38
C ASN A 173 10.20 2.18 -16.56
N ASP A 174 9.99 3.48 -16.40
CA ASP A 174 10.25 4.47 -17.44
C ASP A 174 11.74 4.57 -17.83
N HIS A 175 12.64 4.14 -16.94
CA HIS A 175 14.09 4.17 -17.16
C HIS A 175 14.68 2.80 -17.57
N LEU A 176 13.83 1.77 -17.65
CA LEU A 176 14.24 0.43 -18.04
C LEU A 176 13.93 0.15 -19.51
N HIS A 177 14.82 -0.56 -20.19
CA HIS A 177 14.58 -1.09 -21.52
C HIS A 177 13.60 -2.28 -21.44
N GLU A 178 12.89 -2.59 -22.53
CA GLU A 178 11.78 -3.57 -22.58
C GLU A 178 12.04 -4.96 -21.99
N GLY A 179 13.29 -5.37 -21.73
CA GLY A 179 13.64 -6.66 -21.12
C GLY A 179 13.82 -6.66 -19.60
N GLY A 180 13.90 -5.50 -18.94
CA GLY A 180 14.28 -5.41 -17.51
C GLY A 180 13.12 -5.15 -16.52
N VAL A 181 11.89 -4.95 -17.01
CA VAL A 181 10.74 -4.53 -16.19
C VAL A 181 10.36 -5.58 -15.13
N LEU A 182 10.37 -6.87 -15.51
CA LEU A 182 9.99 -7.96 -14.59
C LEU A 182 11.00 -8.09 -13.44
N GLU A 183 12.29 -8.02 -13.76
CA GLU A 183 13.39 -8.14 -12.80
C GLU A 183 13.45 -6.96 -11.85
N ALA A 184 13.29 -5.74 -12.38
CA ALA A 184 13.22 -4.54 -11.57
C ALA A 184 12.02 -4.58 -10.62
N THR A 185 10.86 -5.04 -11.10
CA THR A 185 9.67 -5.18 -10.26
C THR A 185 9.90 -6.21 -9.15
N GLN A 186 10.52 -7.36 -9.44
CA GLN A 186 10.87 -8.36 -8.43
C GLN A 186 11.86 -7.81 -7.40
N ALA A 187 12.90 -7.11 -7.84
CA ALA A 187 13.89 -6.54 -6.95
C ALA A 187 13.31 -5.40 -6.08
N LEU A 188 12.42 -4.57 -6.63
CA LEU A 188 11.71 -3.53 -5.87
C LEU A 188 10.72 -4.13 -4.86
N LEU A 189 10.08 -5.26 -5.18
CA LEU A 189 9.26 -6.00 -4.22
C LEU A 189 10.10 -6.51 -3.04
N LEU A 190 11.32 -7.02 -3.32
CA LEU A 190 12.25 -7.45 -2.27
C LEU A 190 12.73 -6.27 -1.42
N VAL A 191 12.99 -5.12 -2.02
CA VAL A 191 13.39 -3.89 -1.32
C VAL A 191 12.25 -3.35 -0.46
N GLY A 192 11.03 -3.27 -1.01
CA GLY A 192 9.84 -2.85 -0.27
C GLY A 192 9.46 -3.84 0.83
N GLY A 193 9.55 -5.15 0.55
CA GLY A 193 9.32 -6.21 1.52
C GLY A 193 10.41 -6.30 2.59
N GLY A 194 11.68 -6.04 2.24
CA GLY A 194 12.79 -5.98 3.19
C GLY A 194 12.65 -4.85 4.21
N GLY A 195 12.07 -3.71 3.82
CA GLY A 195 11.68 -2.64 4.73
C GLY A 195 10.57 -3.05 5.72
N ALA A 196 9.83 -4.11 5.43
CA ALA A 196 8.77 -4.62 6.29
C ALA A 196 9.27 -5.61 7.38
N VAL A 197 10.47 -6.17 7.21
CA VAL A 197 11.03 -7.22 8.09
C VAL A 197 12.06 -6.66 9.08
N GLY A 198 12.52 -5.42 8.90
CA GLY A 198 13.36 -4.68 9.84
C GLY A 198 12.52 -3.85 10.78
#